data_b1e372da75e376328c60b92c8ad8d73f
#
_entry.id   b1e372da75e376328c60b92c8ad8d73f
#
_cell.length_a   1.000
_cell.length_b   1.000
_cell.length_c   1.000
_cell.angle_alpha   90.00
_cell.angle_beta   90.00
_cell.angle_gamma   90.00
#
_symmetry.space_group_name_H-M   'P 1'
#
loop_
_entity.id
_entity.type
_entity.pdbx_description
1 polymer ?
#
loop_
_entity_poly.entity_id
_entity_poly.type
_entity_poly.pdbx_seq_one_letter_code
_entity_poly.pdbx_strand_id
1 'polypeptide(L)'
;MFDPKLKEALGRVQKPGRYTGGEPGSVYKDKEKVDVRFAFCFPDTYEVGMSFLGEKILYELLNSHENWWCERAFMPWLDMKAEMERLGLPLYTMESKDPLTAFDAVGFTLQYELSYTNILAMLDLAGIPFYSKDRDESWPLIVAGGPCACNAEPIADFFDVVQLGEGENQLPGICAEIEKAKKEGGVSKKELLQRIAKIPGVYIPAFYDVEYYEDGRVKAITPNEPGIPARITKAIIKDLNEFAPPTNFVVPMVGAIQDRASIEVLRGCVRGCRFCQAGFLYRPMRQRDAGLLNRAAQELCANTGYEELSLSSLST
;
A
#
# COMPACT_ATOMS: atom_id res chain seq x y z
N MET A 1 -10.63 22.02 9.98
CA MET A 1 -10.38 23.27 9.16
C MET A 1 -9.04 23.07 8.49
N PHE A 2 -8.91 23.29 7.18
CA PHE A 2 -7.62 23.10 6.48
C PHE A 2 -6.53 24.05 7.05
N ASP A 3 -5.30 23.53 7.09
CA ASP A 3 -4.12 24.35 7.33
C ASP A 3 -4.11 25.56 6.38
N PRO A 4 -3.74 26.77 6.83
CA PRO A 4 -3.70 27.96 5.98
C PRO A 4 -2.85 27.80 4.73
N LYS A 5 -1.70 27.11 4.80
CA LYS A 5 -0.84 26.82 3.65
C LYS A 5 -1.53 25.90 2.64
N LEU A 6 -2.20 24.84 3.14
CA LEU A 6 -2.98 23.95 2.28
C LEU A 6 -4.11 24.70 1.58
N LYS A 7 -4.82 25.57 2.31
CA LYS A 7 -5.88 26.41 1.71
C LYS A 7 -5.33 27.33 0.62
N GLU A 8 -4.16 27.90 0.82
CA GLU A 8 -3.49 28.73 -0.21
C GLU A 8 -3.12 27.89 -1.44
N ALA A 9 -2.51 26.72 -1.25
CA ALA A 9 -2.15 25.79 -2.33
C ALA A 9 -3.38 25.39 -3.15
N LEU A 10 -4.48 25.00 -2.49
CA LEU A 10 -5.73 24.59 -3.14
C LEU A 10 -6.33 25.69 -4.03
N GLY A 11 -6.10 26.96 -3.70
CA GLY A 11 -6.55 28.09 -4.52
C GLY A 11 -5.75 28.28 -5.82
N ARG A 12 -4.62 27.57 -5.99
CA ARG A 12 -3.69 27.75 -7.12
C ARG A 12 -3.58 26.54 -8.05
N VAL A 13 -4.13 25.39 -7.65
CA VAL A 13 -4.06 24.16 -8.44
C VAL A 13 -5.29 23.95 -9.31
N GLN A 14 -5.13 23.22 -10.42
CA GLN A 14 -6.19 23.02 -11.41
C GLN A 14 -7.34 22.14 -10.89
N LYS A 15 -7.05 21.15 -10.05
CA LYS A 15 -8.05 20.19 -9.54
C LYS A 15 -7.92 20.04 -8.02
N PRO A 16 -8.36 21.04 -7.23
CA PRO A 16 -8.21 20.99 -5.76
C PRO A 16 -8.89 19.78 -5.11
N GLY A 17 -9.96 19.24 -5.71
CA GLY A 17 -10.65 18.05 -5.22
C GLY A 17 -9.78 16.79 -5.11
N ARG A 18 -8.62 16.74 -5.78
CA ARG A 18 -7.63 15.67 -5.62
C ARG A 18 -6.98 15.64 -4.23
N TYR A 19 -7.07 16.75 -3.48
CA TYR A 19 -6.25 17.02 -2.29
C TYR A 19 -7.08 17.34 -1.05
N THR A 20 -8.39 17.48 -1.21
CA THR A 20 -9.27 17.90 -0.13
C THR A 20 -9.68 16.79 0.82
N GLY A 21 -9.71 15.52 0.38
CA GLY A 21 -10.35 14.43 1.11
C GLY A 21 -11.84 14.69 1.34
N GLY A 22 -12.44 13.98 2.26
CA GLY A 22 -13.87 14.09 2.55
C GLY A 22 -14.75 13.27 1.61
N GLU A 23 -14.16 12.32 0.90
CA GLU A 23 -14.87 11.45 -0.02
C GLU A 23 -15.89 10.58 0.72
N PRO A 24 -17.08 10.34 0.13
CA PRO A 24 -18.02 9.36 0.67
C PRO A 24 -17.34 7.98 0.84
N GLY A 25 -17.59 7.32 1.95
CA GLY A 25 -16.97 6.03 2.26
C GLY A 25 -15.56 6.12 2.88
N SER A 26 -14.97 7.31 3.01
CA SER A 26 -13.72 7.48 3.76
C SER A 26 -13.93 7.16 5.24
N VAL A 27 -12.99 6.41 5.83
CA VAL A 27 -13.04 6.01 7.23
C VAL A 27 -12.28 7.02 8.08
N TYR A 28 -12.94 7.57 9.09
CA TYR A 28 -12.36 8.48 10.07
C TYR A 28 -12.38 7.85 11.45
N LYS A 29 -11.24 7.82 12.11
CA LYS A 29 -11.09 7.35 13.49
C LYS A 29 -10.45 8.43 14.35
N ASP A 30 -10.61 8.31 15.64
CA ASP A 30 -9.94 9.17 16.62
C ASP A 30 -8.49 8.69 16.76
N LYS A 31 -7.54 9.49 16.32
CA LYS A 31 -6.12 9.14 16.33
C LYS A 31 -5.55 8.87 17.72
N GLU A 32 -6.19 9.40 18.76
CA GLU A 32 -5.79 9.16 20.15
C GLU A 32 -6.31 7.80 20.69
N LYS A 33 -7.19 7.12 19.93
CA LYS A 33 -7.80 5.85 20.33
C LYS A 33 -7.34 4.67 19.50
N VAL A 34 -6.54 4.91 18.45
CA VAL A 34 -6.01 3.84 17.62
C VAL A 34 -4.57 3.50 18.01
N ASP A 35 -4.26 2.22 18.01
CA ASP A 35 -2.93 1.72 18.36
C ASP A 35 -1.94 1.83 17.19
N VAL A 36 -2.45 1.67 15.95
CA VAL A 36 -1.62 1.71 14.72
C VAL A 36 -2.24 2.64 13.69
N ARG A 37 -1.42 3.53 13.15
CA ARG A 37 -1.75 4.37 11.99
C ARG A 37 -0.91 3.94 10.80
N PHE A 38 -1.58 3.57 9.71
CA PHE A 38 -0.96 3.13 8.48
C PHE A 38 -1.30 4.10 7.35
N ALA A 39 -0.29 4.70 6.69
CA ALA A 39 -0.51 5.49 5.49
C ALA A 39 -0.33 4.61 4.25
N PHE A 40 -1.40 4.36 3.51
CA PHE A 40 -1.35 3.66 2.22
C PHE A 40 -1.07 4.66 1.10
N CYS A 41 0.12 4.58 0.53
CA CYS A 41 0.60 5.48 -0.50
C CYS A 41 0.52 4.84 -1.90
N PHE A 42 -0.24 5.47 -2.79
CA PHE A 42 -0.26 5.09 -4.19
C PHE A 42 0.69 6.04 -4.96
N PRO A 43 1.78 5.52 -5.58
CA PRO A 43 2.80 6.37 -6.21
C PRO A 43 2.42 6.85 -7.61
N ASP A 44 1.18 7.30 -7.76
CA ASP A 44 0.62 7.94 -8.93
C ASP A 44 -0.47 8.92 -8.50
N THR A 45 -1.09 9.60 -9.46
CA THR A 45 -2.12 10.60 -9.19
C THR A 45 -3.37 10.02 -8.56
N TYR A 46 -4.14 10.88 -7.92
CA TYR A 46 -5.41 10.56 -7.28
C TYR A 46 -6.35 9.72 -8.18
N GLU A 47 -6.51 10.12 -9.46
CA GLU A 47 -7.43 9.43 -10.38
C GLU A 47 -7.00 7.99 -10.68
N VAL A 48 -5.70 7.73 -10.72
CA VAL A 48 -5.15 6.38 -10.92
C VAL A 48 -5.32 5.55 -9.66
N GLY A 49 -4.91 6.10 -8.50
CA GLY A 49 -5.00 5.40 -7.22
C GLY A 49 -6.44 5.06 -6.85
N MET A 50 -7.36 6.02 -6.93
CA MET A 50 -8.78 5.81 -6.63
C MET A 50 -9.46 4.79 -7.56
N SER A 51 -8.83 4.46 -8.69
CA SER A 51 -9.30 3.42 -9.61
C SER A 51 -8.75 2.02 -9.26
N PHE A 52 -7.81 1.93 -8.32
CA PHE A 52 -7.10 0.68 -8.05
C PHE A 52 -7.82 -0.17 -7.00
N LEU A 53 -8.31 -1.35 -7.43
CA LEU A 53 -9.09 -2.26 -6.57
C LEU A 53 -8.28 -2.79 -5.38
N GLY A 54 -6.98 -3.06 -5.56
CA GLY A 54 -6.11 -3.57 -4.50
C GLY A 54 -6.00 -2.61 -3.29
N GLU A 55 -5.96 -1.29 -3.54
CA GLU A 55 -6.01 -0.30 -2.47
C GLU A 55 -7.32 -0.37 -1.70
N LYS A 56 -8.44 -0.46 -2.41
CA LYS A 56 -9.78 -0.54 -1.81
C LYS A 56 -9.93 -1.77 -0.92
N ILE A 57 -9.41 -2.93 -1.37
CA ILE A 57 -9.40 -4.18 -0.58
C ILE A 57 -8.58 -3.99 0.72
N LEU A 58 -7.37 -3.50 0.61
CA LEU A 58 -6.48 -3.38 1.78
C LEU A 58 -6.89 -2.24 2.72
N TYR A 59 -7.43 -1.13 2.17
CA TYR A 59 -7.97 -0.03 2.95
C TYR A 59 -9.15 -0.48 3.82
N GLU A 60 -10.14 -1.19 3.24
CA GLU A 60 -11.28 -1.71 3.98
C GLU A 60 -10.84 -2.76 5.00
N LEU A 61 -9.93 -3.66 4.61
CA LEU A 61 -9.39 -4.69 5.49
C LEU A 61 -8.73 -4.10 6.74
N LEU A 62 -7.82 -3.14 6.58
CA LEU A 62 -7.15 -2.54 7.73
C LEU A 62 -8.12 -1.73 8.59
N ASN A 63 -9.03 -1.00 7.97
CA ASN A 63 -10.02 -0.20 8.67
C ASN A 63 -11.13 -1.01 9.35
N SER A 64 -11.31 -2.30 9.01
CA SER A 64 -12.20 -3.21 9.73
C SER A 64 -11.72 -3.53 11.15
N HIS A 65 -10.43 -3.35 11.44
CA HIS A 65 -9.89 -3.47 12.79
C HIS A 65 -10.18 -2.20 13.59
N GLU A 66 -10.73 -2.35 14.79
CA GLU A 66 -11.12 -1.21 15.63
C GLU A 66 -9.93 -0.32 15.99
N ASN A 67 -8.80 -0.92 16.35
CA ASN A 67 -7.60 -0.26 16.87
C ASN A 67 -6.63 0.22 15.78
N TRP A 68 -6.91 0.00 14.50
CA TRP A 68 -6.03 0.42 13.41
C TRP A 68 -6.73 1.45 12.54
N TRP A 69 -5.99 2.39 12.02
CA TRP A 69 -6.48 3.37 11.05
C TRP A 69 -5.58 3.43 9.84
N CYS A 70 -6.12 3.02 8.70
CA CYS A 70 -5.49 3.16 7.40
C CYS A 70 -6.00 4.42 6.72
N GLU A 71 -5.07 5.27 6.29
CA GLU A 71 -5.33 6.51 5.58
C GLU A 71 -4.64 6.48 4.22
N ARG A 72 -5.14 7.23 3.24
CA ARG A 72 -4.62 7.20 1.86
C ARG A 72 -3.77 8.42 1.55
N ALA A 73 -2.73 8.23 0.72
CA ALA A 73 -1.95 9.31 0.14
C ALA A 73 -1.63 9.02 -1.32
N PHE A 74 -1.63 10.05 -2.16
CA PHE A 74 -1.35 9.95 -3.59
C PHE A 74 -0.20 10.87 -3.97
N MET A 75 0.50 10.53 -5.07
CA MET A 75 1.49 11.44 -5.64
C MET A 75 0.79 12.72 -6.12
N PRO A 76 1.13 13.92 -5.62
CA PRO A 76 0.53 15.15 -6.09
C PRO A 76 0.95 15.44 -7.53
N TRP A 77 0.03 16.03 -8.32
CA TRP A 77 0.35 16.52 -9.64
C TRP A 77 1.36 17.67 -9.57
N LEU A 78 2.01 17.97 -10.67
CA LEU A 78 3.12 18.92 -10.73
C LEU A 78 2.80 20.30 -10.15
N ASP A 79 1.59 20.83 -10.36
CA ASP A 79 1.16 22.10 -9.81
C ASP A 79 1.05 22.08 -8.28
N MET A 80 0.46 21.03 -7.71
CA MET A 80 0.37 20.87 -6.26
C MET A 80 1.74 20.57 -5.65
N LYS A 81 2.57 19.76 -6.30
CA LYS A 81 3.95 19.52 -5.88
C LYS A 81 4.72 20.82 -5.73
N ALA A 82 4.66 21.68 -6.74
CA ALA A 82 5.32 22.99 -6.73
C ALA A 82 4.81 23.91 -5.59
N GLU A 83 3.49 23.89 -5.33
CA GLU A 83 2.92 24.67 -4.22
C GLU A 83 3.33 24.10 -2.85
N MET A 84 3.41 22.78 -2.70
CA MET A 84 3.90 22.13 -1.48
C MET A 84 5.35 22.52 -1.20
N GLU A 85 6.22 22.43 -2.19
CA GLU A 85 7.63 22.84 -2.08
C GLU A 85 7.75 24.34 -1.73
N ARG A 86 6.99 25.21 -2.43
CA ARG A 86 6.99 26.66 -2.19
C ARG A 86 6.58 27.03 -0.77
N LEU A 87 5.58 26.33 -0.22
CA LEU A 87 5.00 26.63 1.11
C LEU A 87 5.67 25.85 2.25
N GLY A 88 6.55 24.90 1.95
CA GLY A 88 7.07 23.96 2.93
C GLY A 88 5.94 23.15 3.56
N LEU A 89 4.98 22.67 2.74
CA LEU A 89 3.88 21.83 3.14
C LEU A 89 4.30 20.36 2.89
N PRO A 90 4.41 19.51 3.92
CA PRO A 90 4.79 18.11 3.73
C PRO A 90 3.67 17.31 3.04
N LEU A 91 4.01 16.18 2.44
CA LEU A 91 3.02 15.24 1.93
C LEU A 91 2.17 14.69 3.09
N TYR A 92 0.87 14.67 2.88
CA TYR A 92 -0.13 14.34 3.90
C TYR A 92 -1.16 13.32 3.39
N THR A 93 -1.89 12.70 4.31
CA THR A 93 -2.96 11.75 3.99
C THR A 93 -4.30 12.43 3.70
N MET A 94 -5.19 11.72 2.99
CA MET A 94 -6.49 12.24 2.55
C MET A 94 -7.51 12.37 3.68
N GLU A 95 -7.39 11.58 4.72
CA GLU A 95 -8.33 11.56 5.85
C GLU A 95 -7.97 12.62 6.90
N SER A 96 -6.91 12.42 7.66
CA SER A 96 -6.53 13.32 8.76
C SER A 96 -5.85 14.60 8.33
N LYS A 97 -5.22 14.63 7.15
CA LYS A 97 -4.28 15.66 6.70
C LYS A 97 -2.98 15.69 7.52
N ASP A 98 -2.72 14.67 8.30
CA ASP A 98 -1.45 14.58 9.01
C ASP A 98 -0.31 14.24 8.02
N PRO A 99 0.92 14.71 8.27
CA PRO A 99 2.08 14.37 7.44
C PRO A 99 2.43 12.88 7.57
N LEU A 100 3.02 12.29 6.53
CA LEU A 100 3.37 10.85 6.55
C LEU A 100 4.31 10.48 7.71
N THR A 101 5.07 11.42 8.23
CA THR A 101 5.95 11.22 9.41
C THR A 101 5.19 10.98 10.71
N ALA A 102 3.88 11.24 10.75
CA ALA A 102 3.04 11.02 11.93
C ALA A 102 2.46 9.59 12.01
N PHE A 103 2.82 8.73 11.09
CA PHE A 103 2.32 7.35 10.99
C PHE A 103 3.33 6.35 11.54
N ASP A 104 2.83 5.17 11.93
CA ASP A 104 3.69 4.06 12.39
C ASP A 104 4.31 3.32 11.18
N ALA A 105 3.57 3.26 10.08
CA ALA A 105 4.05 2.70 8.84
C ALA A 105 3.49 3.45 7.62
N VAL A 106 4.31 3.51 6.56
CA VAL A 106 3.96 4.08 5.26
C VAL A 106 4.16 2.99 4.21
N GLY A 107 3.07 2.53 3.60
CA GLY A 107 3.08 1.45 2.63
C GLY A 107 2.94 1.96 1.20
N PHE A 108 3.81 1.50 0.31
CA PHE A 108 3.75 1.79 -1.12
C PHE A 108 3.36 0.56 -1.92
N THR A 109 2.48 0.74 -2.90
CA THR A 109 2.16 -0.32 -3.84
C THR A 109 3.02 -0.21 -5.11
N LEU A 110 3.80 -1.26 -5.39
CA LEU A 110 4.68 -1.36 -6.54
C LEU A 110 3.93 -2.00 -7.72
N GLN A 111 3.16 -1.19 -8.46
CA GLN A 111 2.33 -1.69 -9.56
C GLN A 111 3.10 -1.84 -10.86
N TYR A 112 4.03 -0.94 -11.13
CA TYR A 112 4.91 -0.96 -12.31
C TYR A 112 6.17 -0.12 -12.03
N GLU A 113 7.26 -0.45 -12.69
CA GLU A 113 8.60 0.08 -12.38
C GLU A 113 8.74 1.57 -12.69
N LEU A 114 7.95 2.11 -13.62
CA LEU A 114 7.99 3.55 -13.94
C LEU A 114 7.53 4.44 -12.79
N SER A 115 6.82 3.89 -11.79
CA SER A 115 6.40 4.63 -10.59
C SER A 115 7.49 4.74 -9.50
N TYR A 116 8.64 4.09 -9.65
CA TYR A 116 9.68 4.06 -8.63
C TYR A 116 10.22 5.46 -8.29
N THR A 117 10.38 6.31 -9.29
CA THR A 117 10.81 7.71 -9.07
C THR A 117 9.77 8.52 -8.30
N ASN A 118 8.48 8.21 -8.46
CA ASN A 118 7.41 8.86 -7.70
C ASN A 118 7.45 8.47 -6.22
N ILE A 119 7.85 7.23 -5.88
CA ILE A 119 8.05 6.81 -4.49
C ILE A 119 9.11 7.70 -3.82
N LEU A 120 10.25 7.90 -4.47
CA LEU A 120 11.29 8.78 -3.96
C LEU A 120 10.80 10.23 -3.84
N ALA A 121 10.04 10.72 -4.83
CA ALA A 121 9.46 12.06 -4.76
C ALA A 121 8.45 12.20 -3.60
N MET A 122 7.67 11.15 -3.29
CA MET A 122 6.75 11.15 -2.14
C MET A 122 7.51 11.12 -0.81
N LEU A 123 8.59 10.35 -0.70
CA LEU A 123 9.46 10.36 0.49
C LEU A 123 10.11 11.74 0.70
N ASP A 124 10.61 12.36 -0.38
CA ASP A 124 11.20 13.72 -0.36
C ASP A 124 10.18 14.76 0.12
N LEU A 125 9.00 14.78 -0.48
CA LEU A 125 7.90 15.67 -0.08
C LEU A 125 7.44 15.44 1.37
N ALA A 126 7.55 14.22 1.86
CA ALA A 126 7.23 13.88 3.26
C ALA A 126 8.37 14.24 4.23
N GLY A 127 9.56 14.58 3.72
CA GLY A 127 10.76 14.80 4.53
C GLY A 127 11.30 13.53 5.19
N ILE A 128 11.01 12.34 4.61
CA ILE A 128 11.46 11.04 5.11
C ILE A 128 12.78 10.66 4.41
N PRO A 129 13.85 10.28 5.14
CA PRO A 129 15.09 9.84 4.54
C PRO A 129 14.89 8.69 3.54
N PHE A 130 15.54 8.74 2.38
CA PHE A 130 15.35 7.74 1.32
C PHE A 130 15.76 6.34 1.75
N TYR A 131 16.98 6.21 2.26
CA TYR A 131 17.55 4.91 2.58
C TYR A 131 17.05 4.38 3.93
N SER A 132 16.69 3.08 3.96
CA SER A 132 16.28 2.40 5.19
C SER A 132 17.32 2.51 6.31
N LYS A 133 18.60 2.45 5.96
CA LYS A 133 19.72 2.56 6.92
C LYS A 133 19.82 3.92 7.61
N ASP A 134 19.23 4.97 7.03
CA ASP A 134 19.28 6.35 7.55
C ASP A 134 18.04 6.67 8.42
N ARG A 135 17.13 5.70 8.60
CA ARG A 135 15.93 5.80 9.42
C ARG A 135 16.06 4.96 10.69
N ASP A 136 16.03 5.62 11.84
CA ASP A 136 15.95 5.00 13.16
C ASP A 136 14.50 4.73 13.62
N GLU A 137 14.30 4.46 14.90
CA GLU A 137 13.01 4.17 15.51
C GLU A 137 12.02 5.35 15.51
N SER A 138 12.50 6.57 15.25
CA SER A 138 11.67 7.77 15.21
C SER A 138 10.90 7.93 13.90
N TRP A 139 11.28 7.17 12.87
CA TRP A 139 10.68 7.21 11.54
C TRP A 139 9.67 6.10 11.36
N PRO A 140 8.61 6.32 10.54
CA PRO A 140 7.69 5.25 10.17
C PRO A 140 8.43 4.13 9.43
N LEU A 141 7.96 2.89 9.56
CA LEU A 141 8.41 1.79 8.72
C LEU A 141 7.95 2.02 7.28
N ILE A 142 8.87 1.95 6.34
CA ILE A 142 8.55 2.04 4.91
C ILE A 142 8.36 0.64 4.35
N VAL A 143 7.11 0.36 3.95
CA VAL A 143 6.66 -0.97 3.51
C VAL A 143 6.37 -0.95 2.01
N ALA A 144 6.79 -1.96 1.28
CA ALA A 144 6.45 -2.16 -0.12
C ALA A 144 5.64 -3.44 -0.32
N GLY A 145 4.72 -3.41 -1.29
CA GLY A 145 3.96 -4.57 -1.75
C GLY A 145 3.55 -4.42 -3.21
N GLY A 146 2.79 -5.36 -3.73
CA GLY A 146 2.32 -5.32 -5.12
C GLY A 146 3.13 -6.21 -6.08
N PRO A 147 2.75 -6.27 -7.36
CA PRO A 147 3.32 -7.23 -8.31
C PRO A 147 4.83 -7.06 -8.54
N CYS A 148 5.33 -5.83 -8.59
CA CYS A 148 6.76 -5.58 -8.81
C CYS A 148 7.62 -5.85 -7.57
N ALA A 149 7.03 -6.04 -6.38
CA ALA A 149 7.74 -6.47 -5.19
C ALA A 149 8.45 -7.83 -5.37
N CYS A 150 7.99 -8.67 -6.33
CA CYS A 150 8.68 -9.91 -6.68
C CYS A 150 10.09 -9.71 -7.27
N ASN A 151 10.44 -8.48 -7.66
CA ASN A 151 11.77 -8.06 -8.07
C ASN A 151 12.11 -6.73 -7.39
N ALA A 152 12.26 -6.75 -6.07
CA ALA A 152 12.43 -5.55 -5.26
C ALA A 152 13.88 -5.01 -5.25
N GLU A 153 14.87 -5.83 -5.62
CA GLU A 153 16.30 -5.47 -5.47
C GLU A 153 16.69 -4.10 -6.07
N PRO A 154 16.16 -3.66 -7.24
CA PRO A 154 16.50 -2.33 -7.77
C PRO A 154 16.17 -1.15 -6.86
N ILE A 155 15.26 -1.34 -5.90
CA ILE A 155 14.81 -0.30 -4.96
C ILE A 155 14.77 -0.78 -3.51
N ALA A 156 15.33 -1.95 -3.23
CA ALA A 156 15.28 -2.58 -1.90
C ALA A 156 15.87 -1.70 -0.79
N ASP A 157 16.91 -0.94 -1.07
CA ASP A 157 17.57 -0.05 -0.11
C ASP A 157 16.66 1.04 0.47
N PHE A 158 15.54 1.34 -0.21
CA PHE A 158 14.59 2.37 0.22
C PHE A 158 13.49 1.82 1.14
N PHE A 159 13.38 0.50 1.29
CA PHE A 159 12.31 -0.13 2.06
C PHE A 159 12.84 -0.86 3.30
N ASP A 160 12.07 -0.75 4.40
CA ASP A 160 12.32 -1.53 5.61
C ASP A 160 11.73 -2.93 5.48
N VAL A 161 10.59 -3.05 4.81
CA VAL A 161 9.80 -4.28 4.65
C VAL A 161 9.29 -4.39 3.21
N VAL A 162 9.45 -5.55 2.58
CA VAL A 162 8.89 -5.86 1.28
C VAL A 162 7.98 -7.08 1.40
N GLN A 163 6.72 -6.94 0.95
CA GLN A 163 5.72 -8.00 0.95
C GLN A 163 5.70 -8.70 -0.41
N LEU A 164 6.00 -10.00 -0.44
CA LEU A 164 5.98 -10.82 -1.64
C LEU A 164 4.67 -11.62 -1.68
N GLY A 165 3.81 -11.31 -2.64
CA GLY A 165 2.55 -12.00 -2.85
C GLY A 165 1.33 -11.21 -2.43
N GLU A 166 0.39 -11.86 -1.75
CA GLU A 166 -0.94 -11.32 -1.45
C GLU A 166 -0.98 -10.69 -0.06
N GLY A 167 -1.35 -9.41 -0.02
CA GLY A 167 -1.21 -8.56 1.15
C GLY A 167 -2.22 -8.80 2.27
N GLU A 168 -3.33 -9.52 2.02
CA GLU A 168 -4.46 -9.61 2.95
C GLU A 168 -4.10 -10.28 4.30
N ASN A 169 -3.11 -11.19 4.32
CA ASN A 169 -2.58 -11.76 5.56
C ASN A 169 -1.34 -11.03 6.06
N GLN A 170 -0.50 -10.56 5.14
CA GLN A 170 0.79 -9.97 5.48
C GLN A 170 0.63 -8.60 6.14
N LEU A 171 -0.21 -7.74 5.55
CA LEU A 171 -0.36 -6.37 6.02
C LEU A 171 -0.98 -6.30 7.42
N PRO A 172 -2.07 -7.04 7.74
CA PRO A 172 -2.54 -7.16 9.10
C PRO A 172 -1.50 -7.75 10.07
N GLY A 173 -0.71 -8.72 9.61
CA GLY A 173 0.38 -9.28 10.41
C GLY A 173 1.45 -8.25 10.78
N ILE A 174 1.83 -7.37 9.85
CA ILE A 174 2.75 -6.27 10.10
C ILE A 174 2.15 -5.27 11.10
N CYS A 175 0.90 -4.86 10.90
CA CYS A 175 0.21 -3.96 11.83
C CYS A 175 0.11 -4.56 13.24
N ALA A 176 -0.17 -5.85 13.35
CA ALA A 176 -0.22 -6.54 14.65
C ALA A 176 1.14 -6.57 15.38
N GLU A 177 2.25 -6.76 14.67
CA GLU A 177 3.57 -6.70 15.30
C GLU A 177 3.96 -5.26 15.69
N ILE A 178 3.56 -4.24 14.93
CA ILE A 178 3.72 -2.83 15.31
C ILE A 178 2.90 -2.52 16.57
N GLU A 179 1.63 -2.91 16.60
CA GLU A 179 0.75 -2.73 17.76
C GLU A 179 1.35 -3.36 19.02
N LYS A 180 1.81 -4.59 18.91
CA LYS A 180 2.43 -5.33 20.00
C LYS A 180 3.71 -4.64 20.48
N ALA A 181 4.58 -4.22 19.59
CA ALA A 181 5.82 -3.52 19.93
C ALA A 181 5.54 -2.19 20.66
N LYS A 182 4.52 -1.43 20.22
CA LYS A 182 4.11 -0.18 20.88
C LYS A 182 3.58 -0.45 22.30
N LYS A 183 2.79 -1.50 22.50
CA LYS A 183 2.26 -1.88 23.83
C LYS A 183 3.35 -2.39 24.78
N GLU A 184 4.35 -3.12 24.26
CA GLU A 184 5.50 -3.59 25.03
C GLU A 184 6.42 -2.43 25.45
N GLY A 185 6.61 -1.45 24.57
CA GLY A 185 7.53 -0.33 24.75
C GLY A 185 9.00 -0.74 24.68
N GLY A 186 9.85 0.16 24.20
CA GLY A 186 11.31 -0.06 24.14
C GLY A 186 11.79 -1.12 23.15
N VAL A 187 10.94 -1.59 22.26
CA VAL A 187 11.31 -2.53 21.18
C VAL A 187 12.09 -1.76 20.11
N SER A 188 13.32 -2.21 19.82
CA SER A 188 14.14 -1.59 18.77
C SER A 188 13.59 -1.89 17.38
N LYS A 189 13.90 -1.01 16.40
CA LYS A 189 13.55 -1.25 14.99
C LYS A 189 14.05 -2.61 14.50
N LYS A 190 15.29 -2.98 14.83
CA LYS A 190 15.85 -4.28 14.45
C LYS A 190 15.04 -5.45 15.01
N GLU A 191 14.65 -5.39 16.27
CA GLU A 191 13.83 -6.43 16.89
C GLU A 191 12.44 -6.51 16.26
N LEU A 192 11.80 -5.37 15.99
CA LEU A 192 10.52 -5.31 15.29
C LEU A 192 10.64 -5.95 13.89
N LEU A 193 11.68 -5.61 13.13
CA LEU A 193 11.92 -6.20 11.80
C LEU A 193 12.19 -7.72 11.89
N GLN A 194 12.88 -8.21 12.94
CA GLN A 194 13.06 -9.65 13.15
C GLN A 194 11.74 -10.38 13.45
N ARG A 195 10.79 -9.72 14.12
CA ARG A 195 9.45 -10.26 14.35
C ARG A 195 8.64 -10.29 13.04
N ILE A 196 8.65 -9.20 12.29
CA ILE A 196 7.98 -9.05 11.00
C ILE A 196 8.54 -10.04 9.96
N ALA A 197 9.85 -10.31 9.97
CA ALA A 197 10.49 -11.28 9.07
C ALA A 197 9.95 -12.73 9.21
N LYS A 198 9.27 -13.06 10.30
CA LYS A 198 8.64 -14.37 10.51
C LYS A 198 7.30 -14.51 9.80
N ILE A 199 6.74 -13.42 9.31
CA ILE A 199 5.49 -13.43 8.54
C ILE A 199 5.77 -14.04 7.16
N PRO A 200 5.02 -15.07 6.73
CA PRO A 200 5.26 -15.71 5.43
C PRO A 200 5.22 -14.71 4.27
N GLY A 201 6.22 -14.79 3.39
CA GLY A 201 6.32 -13.92 2.22
C GLY A 201 6.87 -12.52 2.50
N VAL A 202 7.31 -12.22 3.70
CA VAL A 202 7.96 -10.95 4.03
C VAL A 202 9.47 -11.04 3.80
N TYR A 203 10.00 -10.07 3.09
CA TYR A 203 11.42 -9.84 2.84
C TYR A 203 11.87 -8.56 3.56
N ILE A 204 12.90 -8.68 4.38
CA ILE A 204 13.53 -7.54 5.05
C ILE A 204 14.89 -7.31 4.38
N PRO A 205 15.04 -6.32 3.50
CA PRO A 205 16.28 -6.13 2.73
C PRO A 205 17.53 -6.02 3.60
N ALA A 206 17.44 -5.34 4.74
CA ALA A 206 18.56 -5.16 5.68
C ALA A 206 19.10 -6.47 6.27
N PHE A 207 18.38 -7.59 6.14
CA PHE A 207 18.79 -8.90 6.67
C PHE A 207 19.44 -9.80 5.61
N TYR A 208 19.83 -9.22 4.47
CA TYR A 208 20.53 -9.93 3.40
C TYR A 208 21.71 -9.11 2.88
N ASP A 209 22.81 -9.81 2.63
CA ASP A 209 23.96 -9.26 1.93
C ASP A 209 23.86 -9.62 0.45
N VAL A 210 24.01 -8.63 -0.41
CA VAL A 210 24.03 -8.81 -1.86
C VAL A 210 25.46 -8.71 -2.36
N GLU A 211 25.97 -9.80 -2.93
CA GLU A 211 27.28 -9.84 -3.59
C GLU A 211 27.12 -9.66 -5.10
N TYR A 212 28.05 -8.93 -5.70
CA TYR A 212 28.08 -8.68 -7.13
C TYR A 212 29.34 -9.28 -7.78
N TYR A 213 29.23 -9.67 -9.04
CA TYR A 213 30.39 -9.91 -9.88
C TYR A 213 31.02 -8.57 -10.31
N GLU A 214 32.25 -8.61 -10.85
CA GLU A 214 32.93 -7.42 -11.36
C GLU A 214 32.16 -6.68 -12.48
N ASP A 215 31.32 -7.41 -13.22
CA ASP A 215 30.47 -6.87 -14.27
C ASP A 215 29.10 -6.30 -13.78
N GLY A 216 28.89 -6.24 -12.45
CA GLY A 216 27.70 -5.68 -11.81
C GLY A 216 26.49 -6.65 -11.72
N ARG A 217 26.60 -7.89 -12.22
CA ARG A 217 25.54 -8.88 -12.03
C ARG A 217 25.51 -9.36 -10.59
N VAL A 218 24.31 -9.61 -10.05
CA VAL A 218 24.14 -10.23 -8.73
C VAL A 218 24.79 -11.61 -8.75
N LYS A 219 25.71 -11.85 -7.80
CA LYS A 219 26.41 -13.11 -7.59
C LYS A 219 25.68 -13.99 -6.57
N ALA A 220 25.31 -13.41 -5.45
CA ALA A 220 24.59 -14.10 -4.37
C ALA A 220 23.78 -13.10 -3.55
N ILE A 221 22.70 -13.59 -2.95
CA ILE A 221 21.93 -12.92 -1.91
C ILE A 221 21.88 -13.87 -0.73
N THR A 222 22.50 -13.51 0.40
CA THR A 222 22.66 -14.37 1.56
C THR A 222 22.14 -13.73 2.83
N PRO A 223 21.39 -14.48 3.69
CA PRO A 223 20.95 -13.94 4.97
C PRO A 223 22.16 -13.59 5.85
N ASN A 224 22.12 -12.44 6.51
CA ASN A 224 23.15 -11.98 7.44
C ASN A 224 22.68 -11.98 8.90
N GLU A 225 21.43 -12.40 9.17
CA GLU A 225 20.87 -12.51 10.51
C GLU A 225 20.41 -13.94 10.81
N PRO A 226 20.58 -14.43 12.06
CA PRO A 226 20.13 -15.76 12.45
C PRO A 226 18.61 -15.96 12.30
N GLY A 227 18.23 -17.12 11.77
CA GLY A 227 16.82 -17.49 11.62
C GLY A 227 16.13 -16.90 10.38
N ILE A 228 16.81 -16.06 9.60
CA ILE A 228 16.29 -15.54 8.34
C ILE A 228 16.46 -16.59 7.23
N PRO A 229 15.38 -16.90 6.45
CA PRO A 229 15.45 -17.94 5.44
C PRO A 229 16.27 -17.49 4.22
N ALA A 230 17.07 -18.39 3.67
CA ALA A 230 17.83 -18.13 2.43
C ALA A 230 16.91 -17.93 1.19
N ARG A 231 15.65 -18.31 1.29
CA ARG A 231 14.67 -18.17 0.21
C ARG A 231 13.30 -17.83 0.78
N ILE A 232 12.68 -16.79 0.25
CA ILE A 232 11.33 -16.38 0.64
C ILE A 232 10.33 -16.90 -0.40
N THR A 233 9.29 -17.55 0.09
CA THR A 233 8.16 -17.97 -0.76
C THR A 233 7.05 -16.93 -0.64
N LYS A 234 6.54 -16.45 -1.76
CA LYS A 234 5.46 -15.47 -1.78
C LYS A 234 4.22 -15.99 -1.02
N ALA A 235 3.53 -15.10 -0.33
CA ALA A 235 2.27 -15.43 0.31
C ALA A 235 1.15 -15.62 -0.73
N ILE A 236 0.30 -16.61 -0.50
CA ILE A 236 -0.85 -16.94 -1.36
C ILE A 236 -2.05 -17.24 -0.45
N ILE A 237 -3.17 -16.58 -0.71
CA ILE A 237 -4.46 -16.94 -0.13
C ILE A 237 -4.98 -18.15 -0.88
N LYS A 238 -5.17 -19.26 -0.19
CA LYS A 238 -5.60 -20.53 -0.81
C LYS A 238 -7.08 -20.48 -1.22
N ASP A 239 -7.92 -19.92 -0.37
CA ASP A 239 -9.34 -19.71 -0.63
C ASP A 239 -9.65 -18.21 -0.57
N LEU A 240 -10.01 -17.59 -1.70
CA LEU A 240 -10.37 -16.18 -1.76
C LEU A 240 -11.65 -15.83 -0.98
N ASN A 241 -12.47 -16.84 -0.64
CA ASN A 241 -13.70 -16.62 0.12
C ASN A 241 -13.45 -16.39 1.62
N GLU A 242 -12.24 -16.65 2.11
CA GLU A 242 -11.83 -16.28 3.48
C GLU A 242 -11.82 -14.76 3.68
N PHE A 243 -11.63 -13.99 2.59
CA PHE A 243 -11.66 -12.54 2.59
C PHE A 243 -12.85 -12.06 1.74
N ALA A 244 -13.87 -11.53 2.39
CA ALA A 244 -15.02 -10.99 1.67
C ALA A 244 -14.58 -9.89 0.70
N PRO A 245 -15.21 -9.79 -0.49
CA PRO A 245 -15.00 -8.64 -1.36
C PRO A 245 -15.38 -7.35 -0.62
N PRO A 246 -14.64 -6.25 -0.79
CA PRO A 246 -14.97 -4.99 -0.14
C PRO A 246 -16.29 -4.44 -0.67
N THR A 247 -17.11 -3.90 0.23
CA THR A 247 -18.45 -3.36 -0.08
C THR A 247 -18.59 -1.87 0.24
N ASN A 248 -17.59 -1.26 0.87
CA ASN A 248 -17.59 0.15 1.24
C ASN A 248 -16.45 0.91 0.53
N PHE A 249 -16.58 1.07 -0.78
CA PHE A 249 -15.58 1.83 -1.52
C PHE A 249 -15.62 3.31 -1.16
N VAL A 250 -14.45 3.90 -1.08
CA VAL A 250 -14.33 5.35 -1.12
C VAL A 250 -14.68 5.83 -2.53
N VAL A 251 -15.68 6.71 -2.63
CA VAL A 251 -16.16 7.25 -3.91
C VAL A 251 -15.40 8.53 -4.21
N PRO A 252 -14.71 8.64 -5.37
CA PRO A 252 -13.86 9.78 -5.68
C PRO A 252 -14.65 11.10 -5.84
N MET A 253 -14.07 12.21 -5.38
CA MET A 253 -14.63 13.56 -5.52
C MET A 253 -14.38 14.18 -6.90
N VAL A 254 -13.42 13.67 -7.64
CA VAL A 254 -13.12 14.02 -9.04
C VAL A 254 -13.16 12.77 -9.88
N GLY A 255 -13.48 12.89 -11.16
CA GLY A 255 -13.61 11.74 -12.05
C GLY A 255 -12.36 10.85 -12.02
N ALA A 256 -12.52 9.60 -11.62
CA ALA A 256 -11.49 8.58 -11.64
C ALA A 256 -11.41 7.92 -13.03
N ILE A 257 -10.32 7.16 -13.30
CA ILE A 257 -10.17 6.44 -14.57
C ILE A 257 -11.22 5.32 -14.68
N GLN A 258 -11.46 4.62 -13.55
CA GLN A 258 -12.54 3.63 -13.43
C GLN A 258 -13.57 4.14 -12.43
N ASP A 259 -14.55 4.88 -12.92
CA ASP A 259 -15.61 5.48 -12.10
C ASP A 259 -16.84 4.55 -12.07
N ARG A 260 -16.66 3.38 -11.46
CA ARG A 260 -17.67 2.34 -11.32
C ARG A 260 -17.36 1.38 -10.17
N ALA A 261 -18.36 0.64 -9.72
CA ALA A 261 -18.17 -0.49 -8.84
C ALA A 261 -17.33 -1.57 -9.53
N SER A 262 -16.41 -2.18 -8.81
CA SER A 262 -15.52 -3.23 -9.35
C SER A 262 -15.41 -4.36 -8.34
N ILE A 263 -15.63 -5.60 -8.77
CA ILE A 263 -15.53 -6.77 -7.89
C ILE A 263 -14.58 -7.81 -8.48
N GLU A 264 -13.66 -8.31 -7.66
CA GLU A 264 -12.74 -9.37 -8.06
C GLU A 264 -13.45 -10.72 -8.04
N VAL A 265 -13.63 -11.35 -9.22
CA VAL A 265 -14.30 -12.65 -9.35
C VAL A 265 -13.32 -13.82 -9.28
N LEU A 266 -12.09 -13.61 -9.75
CA LEU A 266 -11.03 -14.60 -9.66
C LEU A 266 -9.65 -13.92 -9.64
N ARG A 267 -8.68 -14.62 -9.08
CA ARG A 267 -7.27 -14.21 -9.06
C ARG A 267 -6.41 -15.31 -9.68
N GLY A 268 -5.43 -14.90 -10.49
CA GLY A 268 -4.55 -15.81 -11.24
C GLY A 268 -5.10 -16.11 -12.63
N CYS A 269 -4.28 -16.81 -13.43
CA CYS A 269 -4.60 -17.19 -14.79
C CYS A 269 -3.92 -18.51 -15.17
N VAL A 270 -4.63 -19.37 -15.91
CA VAL A 270 -4.13 -20.68 -16.36
C VAL A 270 -3.56 -20.65 -17.78
N ARG A 271 -3.73 -19.55 -18.53
CA ARG A 271 -3.42 -19.50 -19.97
C ARG A 271 -1.93 -19.70 -20.29
N GLY A 272 -1.01 -19.26 -19.42
CA GLY A 272 0.42 -19.46 -19.61
C GLY A 272 1.02 -18.70 -20.81
N CYS A 273 0.45 -17.56 -21.21
CA CYS A 273 0.99 -16.72 -22.27
C CYS A 273 2.42 -16.30 -21.96
N ARG A 274 3.36 -16.53 -22.89
CA ARG A 274 4.80 -16.34 -22.66
C ARG A 274 5.21 -14.90 -22.37
N PHE A 275 4.47 -13.93 -22.87
CA PHE A 275 4.72 -12.49 -22.67
C PHE A 275 4.08 -11.94 -21.39
N CYS A 276 3.20 -12.69 -20.72
CA CYS A 276 2.35 -12.16 -19.67
C CYS A 276 2.94 -12.42 -18.28
N GLN A 277 3.50 -11.40 -17.65
CA GLN A 277 4.01 -11.46 -16.28
C GLN A 277 2.89 -11.81 -15.27
N ALA A 278 1.71 -11.22 -15.40
CA ALA A 278 0.58 -11.43 -14.50
C ALA A 278 0.14 -12.90 -14.44
N GLY A 279 0.19 -13.63 -15.57
CA GLY A 279 -0.12 -15.06 -15.63
C GLY A 279 0.83 -15.94 -14.81
N PHE A 280 1.98 -15.41 -14.37
CA PHE A 280 2.93 -16.10 -13.48
C PHE A 280 2.89 -15.56 -12.06
N LEU A 281 2.78 -14.25 -11.88
CA LEU A 281 2.79 -13.63 -10.55
C LEU A 281 1.59 -13.99 -9.69
N TYR A 282 0.39 -14.11 -10.29
CA TYR A 282 -0.85 -14.35 -9.54
C TYR A 282 -1.28 -15.83 -9.48
N ARG A 283 -0.41 -16.77 -9.85
CA ARG A 283 -0.70 -18.20 -9.67
C ARG A 283 -0.72 -18.60 -8.19
N PRO A 284 -1.56 -19.63 -7.85
CA PRO A 284 -2.52 -20.37 -8.67
C PRO A 284 -3.79 -19.58 -9.01
N MET A 285 -4.57 -20.07 -9.99
CA MET A 285 -5.91 -19.51 -10.24
C MET A 285 -6.86 -19.95 -9.13
N ARG A 286 -7.61 -19.01 -8.58
CA ARG A 286 -8.64 -19.21 -7.56
C ARG A 286 -9.81 -18.29 -7.88
N GLN A 287 -11.01 -18.78 -7.65
CA GLN A 287 -12.25 -18.04 -7.92
C GLN A 287 -13.09 -17.91 -6.65
N ARG A 288 -13.93 -16.91 -6.63
CA ARG A 288 -14.86 -16.65 -5.54
C ARG A 288 -16.20 -17.35 -5.79
N ASP A 289 -16.90 -17.66 -4.72
CA ASP A 289 -18.27 -18.18 -4.76
C ASP A 289 -19.23 -17.16 -5.39
N ALA A 290 -20.06 -17.62 -6.33
CA ALA A 290 -20.98 -16.76 -7.04
C ALA A 290 -22.06 -16.15 -6.12
N GLY A 291 -22.50 -16.87 -5.09
CA GLY A 291 -23.47 -16.36 -4.11
C GLY A 291 -22.84 -15.24 -3.26
N LEU A 292 -21.56 -15.39 -2.87
CA LEU A 292 -20.84 -14.33 -2.17
C LEU A 292 -20.69 -13.09 -3.05
N LEU A 293 -20.30 -13.28 -4.32
CA LEU A 293 -20.15 -12.18 -5.28
C LEU A 293 -21.45 -11.42 -5.51
N ASN A 294 -22.58 -12.12 -5.67
CA ASN A 294 -23.87 -11.47 -5.89
C ASN A 294 -24.29 -10.61 -4.69
N ARG A 295 -24.11 -11.11 -3.46
CA ARG A 295 -24.40 -10.30 -2.26
C ARG A 295 -23.48 -9.09 -2.16
N ALA A 296 -22.19 -9.29 -2.30
CA ALA A 296 -21.21 -8.21 -2.24
C ALA A 296 -21.45 -7.15 -3.34
N ALA A 297 -21.81 -7.55 -4.55
CA ALA A 297 -22.15 -6.64 -5.64
C ALA A 297 -23.37 -5.77 -5.32
N GLN A 298 -24.43 -6.36 -4.76
CA GLN A 298 -25.62 -5.61 -4.34
C GLN A 298 -25.30 -4.59 -3.23
N GLU A 299 -24.56 -5.03 -2.20
CA GLU A 299 -24.13 -4.16 -1.11
C GLU A 299 -23.21 -3.03 -1.60
N LEU A 300 -22.25 -3.35 -2.47
CA LEU A 300 -21.32 -2.37 -3.04
C LEU A 300 -22.06 -1.29 -3.84
N CYS A 301 -22.99 -1.66 -4.71
CA CYS A 301 -23.81 -0.69 -5.45
C CYS A 301 -24.69 0.14 -4.52
N ALA A 302 -25.30 -0.47 -3.50
CA ALA A 302 -26.15 0.22 -2.53
C ALA A 302 -25.34 1.24 -1.68
N ASN A 303 -24.11 0.87 -1.26
CA ASN A 303 -23.27 1.71 -0.42
C ASN A 303 -22.60 2.87 -1.19
N THR A 304 -22.32 2.67 -2.48
CA THR A 304 -21.58 3.64 -3.30
C THR A 304 -22.48 4.48 -4.22
N GLY A 305 -23.68 4.01 -4.52
CA GLY A 305 -24.56 4.62 -5.52
C GLY A 305 -24.14 4.39 -6.97
N TYR A 306 -23.13 3.55 -7.23
CA TYR A 306 -22.75 3.19 -8.59
C TYR A 306 -23.84 2.34 -9.26
N GLU A 307 -24.16 2.67 -10.50
CA GLU A 307 -25.12 1.93 -11.33
C GLU A 307 -24.41 0.91 -12.25
N GLU A 308 -23.09 1.03 -12.43
CA GLU A 308 -22.28 0.13 -13.23
C GLU A 308 -21.38 -0.75 -12.33
N LEU A 309 -21.34 -2.04 -12.67
CA LEU A 309 -20.47 -3.03 -12.02
C LEU A 309 -19.54 -3.68 -13.04
N SER A 310 -18.24 -3.65 -12.75
CA SER A 310 -17.21 -4.38 -13.49
C SER A 310 -16.79 -5.64 -12.74
N LEU A 311 -16.65 -6.73 -13.48
CA LEU A 311 -16.07 -7.97 -12.97
C LEU A 311 -14.57 -7.98 -13.26
N SER A 312 -13.76 -8.00 -12.22
CA SER A 312 -12.29 -7.99 -12.35
C SER A 312 -11.74 -9.41 -12.36
N SER A 313 -11.03 -9.76 -13.44
CA SER A 313 -10.31 -11.02 -13.58
C SER A 313 -9.19 -10.91 -14.62
N LEU A 314 -8.20 -11.82 -14.55
CA LEU A 314 -7.15 -11.94 -15.57
C LEU A 314 -7.61 -12.80 -16.76
N SER A 315 -8.56 -13.69 -16.55
CA SER A 315 -9.04 -14.63 -17.56
C SER A 315 -10.36 -15.24 -17.11
N THR A 316 -11.43 -14.92 -17.76
CA THR A 316 -12.76 -15.56 -17.63
C THR A 316 -13.07 -16.41 -18.83
#